data_5b16d36c33beef63c85f38db1148b8c3
#
_entry.id   5b16d36c33beef63c85f38db1148b8c3
#
_cell.length_a   1.000
_cell.length_b   1.000
_cell.length_c   1.000
_cell.angle_alpha   90.00
_cell.angle_beta   90.00
_cell.angle_gamma   90.00
#
_symmetry.space_group_name_H-M   'P 1'
#
loop_
_entity.id
_entity.type
_entity.pdbx_description
1 polymer ?
#
loop_
_entity_poly.entity_id
_entity_poly.type
_entity_poly.pdbx_seq_one_letter_code
_entity_poly.pdbx_strand_id
1 'polypeptide(L)'
;MKAARFYDRGDIRIEDIPEPVVAPGTVGVQVAWCGICGTDLHEFMDGPIFIPPCGHPHPISGESAPITMGHEFSGVVYAVGAGVDDIQVGQHVVVEPYIVADDVPTGAG
;
A
#
# COMPACT_ATOMS: atom_id res chain seq x y z
N MET A 1 -6.91 -5.06 -12.59
CA MET A 1 -5.98 -3.92 -12.76
C MET A 1 -4.54 -4.40 -12.76
N LYS A 2 -3.65 -3.66 -13.37
CA LYS A 2 -2.23 -3.99 -13.40
C LYS A 2 -1.54 -3.54 -12.11
N ALA A 3 -0.69 -4.39 -11.57
CA ALA A 3 0.07 -4.09 -10.37
C ALA A 3 1.49 -4.66 -10.45
N ALA A 4 2.45 -3.93 -9.88
CA ALA A 4 3.81 -4.40 -9.69
C ALA A 4 3.87 -5.16 -8.37
N ARG A 5 4.07 -6.47 -8.44
CA ARG A 5 4.02 -7.37 -7.29
C ARG A 5 5.41 -7.85 -6.91
N PHE A 6 5.81 -7.57 -5.68
CA PHE A 6 7.07 -8.06 -5.13
C PHE A 6 6.87 -9.47 -4.55
N TYR A 7 7.62 -10.41 -5.06
CA TYR A 7 7.62 -11.79 -4.59
C TYR A 7 8.80 -12.08 -3.69
N ASP A 8 9.99 -11.67 -4.10
CA ASP A 8 11.23 -11.89 -3.38
C ASP A 8 12.32 -10.97 -3.98
N ARG A 9 13.53 -11.07 -3.45
CA ARG A 9 14.69 -10.33 -3.96
C ARG A 9 14.85 -10.55 -5.46
N GLY A 10 14.93 -9.44 -6.20
CA GLY A 10 15.08 -9.47 -7.65
C GLY A 10 13.87 -9.99 -8.42
N ASP A 11 12.73 -10.17 -7.78
CA ASP A 11 11.54 -10.77 -8.37
C ASP A 11 10.32 -9.86 -8.18
N ILE A 12 10.17 -8.93 -9.11
CA ILE A 12 8.97 -8.07 -9.21
C ILE A 12 8.26 -8.43 -10.52
N ARG A 13 6.97 -8.69 -10.45
CA ARG A 13 6.16 -9.11 -11.59
C ARG A 13 5.02 -8.14 -11.82
N ILE A 14 4.76 -7.83 -13.10
CA ILE A 14 3.57 -7.07 -13.49
C ILE A 14 2.44 -8.05 -13.71
N GLU A 15 1.41 -7.95 -12.89
CA GLU A 15 0.30 -8.90 -12.90
C GLU A 15 -1.03 -8.19 -12.95
N ASP A 16 -2.05 -8.86 -13.48
CA ASP A 16 -3.43 -8.43 -13.32
C ASP A 16 -3.98 -8.97 -12.02
N ILE A 17 -4.45 -8.07 -11.17
CA ILE A 17 -5.07 -8.41 -9.89
C ILE A 17 -6.48 -7.83 -9.81
N PRO A 18 -7.36 -8.39 -8.97
CA PRO A 18 -8.67 -7.78 -8.72
C PRO A 18 -8.52 -6.36 -8.17
N GLU A 19 -9.46 -5.48 -8.51
CA GLU A 19 -9.52 -4.18 -7.89
C GLU A 19 -9.79 -4.31 -6.39
N PRO A 20 -9.14 -3.48 -5.54
CA PRO A 20 -9.38 -3.55 -4.11
C PRO A 20 -10.83 -3.17 -3.78
N VAL A 21 -11.36 -3.80 -2.74
CA VAL A 21 -12.70 -3.50 -2.24
C VAL A 21 -12.62 -2.31 -1.29
N VAL A 22 -13.52 -1.34 -1.47
CA VAL A 22 -13.63 -0.19 -0.56
C VAL A 22 -14.42 -0.61 0.66
N ALA A 23 -13.72 -1.00 1.71
CA ALA A 23 -14.30 -1.44 2.97
C ALA A 23 -14.76 -0.24 3.83
N PRO A 24 -15.61 -0.47 4.85
CA PRO A 24 -15.93 0.58 5.83
C PRO A 24 -14.68 1.20 6.44
N GLY A 25 -14.66 2.52 6.62
CA GLY A 25 -13.53 3.26 7.15
C GLY A 25 -12.39 3.49 6.17
N THR A 26 -12.55 3.10 4.92
CA THR A 26 -11.53 3.26 3.87
C THR A 26 -12.05 4.10 2.71
N VAL A 27 -11.12 4.53 1.86
CA VAL A 27 -11.45 5.21 0.61
C VAL A 27 -10.74 4.52 -0.55
N GLY A 28 -11.35 4.56 -1.72
CA GLY A 28 -10.72 4.13 -2.95
C GLY A 28 -10.07 5.32 -3.66
N VAL A 29 -8.83 5.16 -4.07
CA VAL A 29 -8.07 6.20 -4.77
C VAL A 29 -7.67 5.68 -6.15
N GLN A 30 -8.05 6.41 -7.18
CA GLN A 30 -7.51 6.17 -8.52
C GLN A 30 -6.14 6.84 -8.60
N VAL A 31 -5.08 6.04 -8.64
CA VAL A 31 -3.71 6.53 -8.65
C VAL A 31 -3.44 7.27 -9.95
N ALA A 32 -2.97 8.51 -9.83
CA ALA A 32 -2.55 9.33 -10.96
C ALA A 32 -1.05 9.24 -11.18
N TRP A 33 -0.28 9.31 -10.09
CA TRP A 33 1.18 9.29 -10.10
C TRP A 33 1.70 8.45 -8.95
N CYS A 34 2.70 7.64 -9.23
CA CYS A 34 3.43 6.88 -8.23
C CYS A 34 4.92 7.05 -8.44
N GLY A 35 5.61 7.56 -7.42
CA GLY A 35 7.06 7.70 -7.44
C GLY A 35 7.77 6.42 -7.02
N ILE A 36 9.01 6.30 -7.41
CA ILE A 36 9.90 5.23 -6.95
C ILE A 36 10.74 5.79 -5.82
N CYS A 37 10.64 5.18 -4.64
CA CYS A 37 11.45 5.52 -3.47
C CYS A 37 12.71 4.64 -3.41
N GLY A 38 13.75 5.12 -2.75
CA GLY A 38 14.94 4.31 -2.49
C GLY A 38 14.65 3.00 -1.77
N THR A 39 13.62 2.97 -0.93
CA THR A 39 13.18 1.74 -0.26
C THR A 39 12.67 0.68 -1.23
N ASP A 40 12.00 1.07 -2.31
CA ASP A 40 11.56 0.13 -3.36
C ASP A 40 12.77 -0.54 -4.01
N LEU A 41 13.80 0.24 -4.31
CA LEU A 41 15.04 -0.27 -4.89
C LEU A 41 15.76 -1.22 -3.93
N HIS A 42 15.85 -0.85 -2.66
CA HIS A 42 16.46 -1.69 -1.63
C HIS A 42 15.72 -3.02 -1.46
N GLU A 43 14.40 -3.00 -1.46
CA GLU A 43 13.60 -4.24 -1.42
C GLU A 43 13.91 -5.14 -2.61
N PHE A 44 14.02 -4.58 -3.80
CA PHE A 44 14.33 -5.34 -5.01
C PHE A 44 15.73 -5.94 -4.96
N MET A 45 16.71 -5.19 -4.53
CA MET A 45 18.13 -5.60 -4.57
C MET A 45 18.54 -6.47 -3.39
N ASP A 46 18.04 -6.16 -2.21
CA ASP A 46 18.51 -6.74 -0.94
C ASP A 46 17.38 -7.30 -0.06
N GLY A 47 16.14 -7.15 -0.50
CA GLY A 47 14.97 -7.54 0.29
C GLY A 47 14.71 -9.04 0.35
N PRO A 48 13.67 -9.41 1.09
CA PRO A 48 12.72 -8.52 1.75
C PRO A 48 13.32 -7.86 3.01
N ILE A 49 13.09 -6.55 3.15
CA ILE A 49 13.52 -5.77 4.32
C ILE A 49 12.30 -5.32 5.13
N PHE A 50 11.47 -4.44 4.54
CA PHE A 50 10.22 -3.96 5.14
C PHE A 50 9.03 -4.81 4.74
N ILE A 51 9.06 -5.40 3.54
CA ILE A 51 8.00 -6.29 3.08
C ILE A 51 8.09 -7.61 3.84
N PRO A 52 7.01 -8.03 4.52
CA PRO A 52 7.01 -9.32 5.20
C PRO A 52 7.19 -10.46 4.20
N PRO A 53 8.15 -11.37 4.45
CA PRO A 53 8.35 -12.52 3.56
C PRO A 53 7.10 -13.41 3.49
N CYS A 54 7.00 -14.19 2.42
CA CYS A 54 5.93 -15.16 2.27
C CYS A 54 5.88 -16.10 3.49
N GLY A 55 4.69 -16.23 4.10
CA GLY A 55 4.50 -17.04 5.29
C GLY A 55 4.80 -16.35 6.62
N HIS A 56 5.22 -15.09 6.60
CA HIS A 56 5.53 -14.30 7.81
C HIS A 56 4.76 -12.96 7.78
N PRO A 57 3.43 -12.97 7.96
CA PRO A 57 2.60 -11.78 7.79
C PRO A 57 2.95 -10.68 8.79
N HIS A 58 2.79 -9.43 8.32
CA HIS A 58 2.99 -8.26 9.15
C HIS A 58 2.00 -8.24 10.32
N PRO A 59 2.43 -7.93 11.54
CA PRO A 59 1.57 -8.01 12.71
C PRO A 59 0.39 -7.03 12.71
N ILE A 60 0.47 -5.92 11.98
CA ILE A 60 -0.61 -4.94 11.90
C ILE A 60 -1.54 -5.24 10.72
N SER A 61 -0.97 -5.38 9.52
CA SER A 61 -1.76 -5.50 8.29
C SER A 61 -2.15 -6.94 7.96
N GLY A 62 -1.44 -7.93 8.47
CA GLY A 62 -1.62 -9.33 8.10
C GLY A 62 -1.10 -9.67 6.71
N GLU A 63 -0.47 -8.71 6.03
CA GLU A 63 0.04 -8.89 4.68
C GLU A 63 1.43 -9.52 4.67
N SER A 64 1.69 -10.30 3.64
CA SER A 64 3.01 -10.86 3.36
C SER A 64 3.21 -10.93 1.85
N ALA A 65 4.44 -11.14 1.39
CA ALA A 65 4.70 -11.28 -0.04
C ALA A 65 3.89 -12.44 -0.64
N PRO A 66 3.37 -12.32 -1.87
CA PRO A 66 3.56 -11.19 -2.79
C PRO A 66 2.73 -9.97 -2.41
N ILE A 67 3.33 -8.80 -2.54
CA ILE A 67 2.73 -7.51 -2.18
C ILE A 67 2.79 -6.55 -3.36
N THR A 68 1.73 -5.76 -3.54
CA THR A 68 1.74 -4.66 -4.50
C THR A 68 2.66 -3.56 -4.01
N MET A 69 3.64 -3.19 -4.82
CA MET A 69 4.58 -2.13 -4.50
C MET A 69 4.04 -0.75 -4.83
N GLY A 70 4.70 0.26 -4.30
CA GLY A 70 4.39 1.67 -4.46
C GLY A 70 3.78 2.24 -3.20
N HIS A 71 4.47 3.23 -2.61
CA HIS A 71 4.01 3.87 -1.37
C HIS A 71 4.12 5.40 -1.43
N GLU A 72 4.62 5.95 -2.54
CA GLU A 72 4.68 7.39 -2.79
C GLU A 72 3.76 7.71 -3.95
N PHE A 73 2.48 7.90 -3.67
CA PHE A 73 1.52 8.14 -4.75
C PHE A 73 0.47 9.19 -4.40
N SER A 74 -0.10 9.75 -5.45
CA SER A 74 -1.21 10.66 -5.39
C SER A 74 -2.30 10.22 -6.36
N GLY A 75 -3.50 10.67 -6.13
CA GLY A 75 -4.61 10.32 -7.00
C GLY A 75 -5.88 11.05 -6.64
N VAL A 76 -6.97 10.55 -7.18
CA VAL A 76 -8.30 11.12 -6.99
C VAL A 76 -9.20 10.08 -6.30
N VAL A 77 -9.89 10.51 -5.27
CA VAL A 77 -10.84 9.64 -4.56
C VAL A 77 -12.00 9.30 -5.49
N TYR A 78 -12.25 8.03 -5.72
CA TYR A 78 -13.38 7.57 -6.55
C TYR A 78 -14.49 6.91 -5.73
N ALA A 79 -14.21 6.49 -4.52
CA ALA A 79 -15.19 5.85 -3.64
C ALA A 79 -14.84 6.11 -2.18
N VAL A 80 -15.87 6.23 -1.35
CA VAL A 80 -15.74 6.48 0.09
C VAL A 80 -16.50 5.40 0.82
N GLY A 81 -15.83 4.70 1.72
CA GLY A 81 -16.46 3.66 2.53
C GLY A 81 -17.35 4.21 3.62
N ALA A 82 -18.18 3.35 4.19
CA ALA A 82 -19.07 3.73 5.29
C ALA A 82 -18.28 4.24 6.48
N GLY A 83 -18.76 5.28 7.13
CA GLY A 83 -18.12 5.88 8.31
C GLY A 83 -17.04 6.92 8.00
N VAL A 84 -16.70 7.13 6.76
CA VAL A 84 -15.77 8.19 6.32
C VAL A 84 -16.57 9.41 5.89
N ASP A 85 -16.46 10.51 6.63
CA ASP A 85 -17.24 11.72 6.38
C ASP A 85 -16.39 12.98 6.14
N ASP A 86 -15.08 12.87 6.30
CA ASP A 86 -14.13 13.98 6.11
C ASP A 86 -13.45 13.97 4.72
N ILE A 87 -13.70 12.95 3.92
CA ILE A 87 -13.16 12.82 2.56
C ILE A 87 -14.31 12.59 1.58
N GLN A 88 -14.23 13.22 0.42
CA GLN A 88 -15.27 13.16 -0.61
C GLN A 88 -14.73 12.69 -1.95
N VAL A 89 -15.60 12.04 -2.71
CA VAL A 89 -15.31 11.65 -4.10
C VAL A 89 -14.94 12.88 -4.92
N GLY A 90 -13.88 12.74 -5.71
CA GLY A 90 -13.34 13.83 -6.55
C GLY A 90 -12.21 14.61 -5.91
N GLN A 91 -11.94 14.43 -4.63
CA GLN A 91 -10.80 15.08 -3.99
C GLN A 91 -9.47 14.52 -4.48
N HIS A 92 -8.51 15.42 -4.69
CA HIS A 92 -7.13 15.07 -5.00
C HIS A 92 -6.39 14.84 -3.69
N VAL A 93 -5.72 13.71 -3.58
CA VAL A 93 -5.07 13.30 -2.33
C VAL A 93 -3.65 12.82 -2.56
N VAL A 94 -2.83 12.99 -1.54
CA VAL A 94 -1.54 12.34 -1.40
C VAL A 94 -1.67 11.36 -0.25
N VAL A 95 -1.18 10.15 -0.43
CA VAL A 95 -1.38 9.10 0.55
C VAL A 95 -0.19 9.04 1.52
N GLU A 96 -0.50 9.08 2.82
CA GLU A 96 0.48 8.87 3.88
C GLU A 96 0.88 7.39 3.90
N PRO A 97 2.17 7.05 3.67
CA PRO A 97 2.58 5.67 3.49
C PRO A 97 2.69 4.87 4.80
N TYR A 98 2.61 5.51 5.95
CA TYR A 98 2.82 4.86 7.22
C TYR A 98 1.53 4.64 7.97
N ILE A 99 1.37 3.43 8.52
CA ILE A 99 0.28 3.09 9.42
C ILE A 99 0.86 2.98 10.82
N VAL A 100 0.25 3.70 11.77
CA VAL A 100 0.61 3.66 13.18
C VAL A 100 -0.54 3.04 13.94
N ALA A 101 -0.27 2.00 14.72
CA ALA A 101 -1.27 1.40 15.60
C ALA A 101 -1.38 2.23 16.88
N ASP A 102 -2.60 2.66 17.24
CA ASP A 102 -2.83 3.53 18.38
C ASP A 102 -2.45 2.92 19.72
N ASP A 103 -2.49 1.60 19.82
CA ASP A 103 -2.17 0.84 21.03
C ASP A 103 -0.68 0.43 21.09
N VAL A 104 0.12 0.84 20.12
CA VAL A 104 1.56 0.56 20.07
C VAL A 104 2.32 1.79 20.57
N PRO A 105 3.42 1.62 21.33
CA PRO A 105 4.24 2.75 21.73
C PRO A 105 4.69 3.61 20.56
N THR A 106 4.79 4.92 20.80
CA THR A 106 5.19 5.87 19.78
C THR A 106 6.57 5.55 19.21
N GLY A 107 6.76 5.90 17.95
CA GLY A 107 7.96 5.56 17.21
C GLY A 107 7.83 4.28 16.41
N ALA A 108 6.68 3.64 16.48
CA ALA A 108 6.37 2.46 15.68
C ALA A 108 5.95 2.81 14.25
N GLY A 109 5.77 4.07 13.97
CA GLY A 109 5.39 4.53 12.65
C GLY A 109 6.51 4.50 11.64
#